data_3e4ae339c9762ac5291d5427626f1854
#
_entry.id   3e4ae339c9762ac5291d5427626f1854
#
_cell.length_a   1.000
_cell.length_b   1.000
_cell.length_c   1.000
_cell.angle_alpha   90.00
_cell.angle_beta   90.00
_cell.angle_gamma   90.00
#
_symmetry.space_group_name_H-M   'P 1'
#
loop_
_entity.id
_entity.type
_entity.pdbx_description
1 polymer ?
#
loop_
_entity_poly.entity_id
_entity_poly.type
_entity_poly.pdbx_seq_one_letter_code
_entity_poly.pdbx_strand_id
1 'polypeptide(L)'
;MPYGHGKTLTQALGQEMNPGAFEKAKQMKDKTILAVNPGSTSTKFALFAGTDLLFERTLRHTIEELSGFRKMTDQLQFRYNVIMEALRKEVTDPGSIAAVVGRGGLVNPIESGIYEVNELMKKHLSDAINGEHASNLGALLADLIAGQMTDAKAYIVDPVVVDELEPVARLSGHPLISRRSIFHALNQKAVARIYAASVNREYEDLNLIVAHMGGGISVGAHRRGRVIDVNNALNGDGPFSPERSGGLPAWQLAELCFSGKYTPSDIKSMLAGKGGIVAYLGTNSHQEATRHAEEGDHHAALILEGCSYQIAREIGAMSAVLSGEVDCIILTGGLAYDEAHVERIRKRTGHLAPFFVYPGEDE
;
A
#
# COMPACT_ATOMS: atom_id res chain seq x y z
N MET A 1 25.67 3.11 -18.40
CA MET A 1 24.96 1.92 -18.91
C MET A 1 23.53 2.34 -19.19
N PRO A 2 22.90 2.01 -20.32
CA PRO A 2 21.62 2.57 -20.72
C PRO A 2 20.48 2.02 -19.88
N TYR A 3 19.51 2.88 -19.62
CA TYR A 3 18.25 2.63 -18.93
C TYR A 3 17.50 1.46 -19.54
N GLY A 4 17.22 0.42 -18.75
CA GLY A 4 16.26 -0.60 -19.11
C GLY A 4 14.85 -0.02 -19.02
N HIS A 5 14.22 0.25 -20.16
CA HIS A 5 12.79 0.55 -20.22
C HIS A 5 12.04 -0.64 -19.65
N GLY A 6 11.21 -0.39 -18.64
CA GLY A 6 10.35 -1.39 -18.05
C GLY A 6 9.51 -2.07 -19.11
N LYS A 7 9.75 -3.36 -19.30
CA LYS A 7 8.89 -4.21 -20.13
C LYS A 7 7.59 -4.41 -19.36
N THR A 8 6.46 -4.18 -20.00
CA THR A 8 5.15 -4.56 -19.46
C THR A 8 5.14 -6.05 -19.13
N LEU A 9 4.36 -6.46 -18.11
CA LEU A 9 4.21 -7.86 -17.66
C LEU A 9 4.06 -8.86 -18.81
N THR A 10 3.41 -8.45 -19.92
CA THR A 10 3.21 -9.23 -21.15
C THR A 10 4.51 -9.61 -21.86
N GLN A 11 5.62 -8.90 -21.66
CA GLN A 11 6.90 -9.18 -22.31
C GLN A 11 7.83 -10.10 -21.51
N ALA A 12 7.59 -10.25 -20.20
CA ALA A 12 8.40 -11.10 -19.32
C ALA A 12 7.98 -12.59 -19.34
N LEU A 13 6.77 -12.91 -19.81
CA LEU A 13 6.20 -14.27 -19.78
C LEU A 13 6.37 -15.07 -21.08
N GLY A 14 7.22 -14.63 -22.00
CA GLY A 14 7.42 -15.22 -23.34
C GLY A 14 8.37 -16.44 -23.39
N GLN A 15 8.52 -17.25 -22.34
CA GLN A 15 9.27 -18.52 -22.41
C GLN A 15 8.36 -19.72 -22.10
N GLU A 16 8.60 -20.81 -22.84
CA GLU A 16 7.83 -22.05 -22.98
C GLU A 16 7.26 -22.57 -21.64
N MET A 17 5.95 -22.45 -21.49
CA MET A 17 5.22 -23.05 -20.36
C MET A 17 4.97 -24.54 -20.63
N ASN A 18 5.10 -25.33 -19.56
CA ASN A 18 4.74 -26.75 -19.52
C ASN A 18 3.30 -26.98 -20.05
N PRO A 19 3.04 -27.97 -20.94
CA PRO A 19 1.73 -28.23 -21.55
C PRO A 19 0.56 -28.34 -20.54
N GLY A 20 0.79 -28.87 -19.35
CA GLY A 20 -0.23 -28.92 -18.28
C GLY A 20 -0.54 -27.58 -17.61
N ALA A 21 0.41 -26.63 -17.62
CA ALA A 21 0.20 -25.27 -17.18
C ALA A 21 -0.55 -24.44 -18.24
N PHE A 22 -0.32 -24.77 -19.54
CA PHE A 22 -1.01 -24.14 -20.67
C PHE A 22 -2.51 -24.50 -20.71
N GLU A 23 -2.86 -25.75 -20.42
CA GLU A 23 -4.27 -26.20 -20.34
C GLU A 23 -4.99 -25.61 -19.12
N LYS A 24 -4.32 -25.54 -17.95
CA LYS A 24 -4.83 -24.80 -16.77
C LYS A 24 -5.00 -23.31 -17.05
N ALA A 25 -4.03 -22.67 -17.70
CA ALA A 25 -4.11 -21.27 -18.09
C ALA A 25 -5.23 -21.02 -19.12
N LYS A 26 -5.51 -21.98 -20.01
CA LYS A 26 -6.60 -21.89 -20.97
C LYS A 26 -7.97 -22.03 -20.31
N GLN A 27 -8.12 -22.89 -19.30
CA GLN A 27 -9.33 -23.00 -18.44
C GLN A 27 -9.50 -21.78 -17.53
N MET A 28 -8.41 -21.09 -17.16
CA MET A 28 -8.47 -19.83 -16.40
C MET A 28 -8.77 -18.61 -17.28
N LYS A 29 -8.54 -18.65 -18.59
CA LYS A 29 -8.88 -17.56 -19.51
C LYS A 29 -10.39 -17.28 -19.62
N ASP A 30 -11.22 -18.25 -19.27
CA ASP A 30 -12.68 -18.08 -19.25
C ASP A 30 -13.20 -17.53 -17.92
N LYS A 31 -12.32 -17.31 -16.91
CA LYS A 31 -12.68 -16.80 -15.58
C LYS A 31 -12.02 -15.45 -15.36
N THR A 32 -12.84 -14.45 -15.11
CA THR A 32 -12.36 -13.10 -14.80
C THR A 32 -12.36 -12.83 -13.30
N ILE A 33 -11.50 -11.92 -12.88
CA ILE A 33 -11.34 -11.45 -11.50
C ILE A 33 -11.62 -9.95 -11.46
N LEU A 34 -12.54 -9.54 -10.61
CA LEU A 34 -12.82 -8.13 -10.35
C LEU A 34 -12.05 -7.68 -9.09
N ALA A 35 -11.10 -6.77 -9.25
CA ALA A 35 -10.39 -6.12 -8.15
C ALA A 35 -11.09 -4.83 -7.75
N VAL A 36 -11.26 -4.57 -6.44
CA VAL A 36 -11.93 -3.39 -5.89
C VAL A 36 -11.07 -2.73 -4.83
N ASN A 37 -10.68 -1.47 -5.05
CA ASN A 37 -9.83 -0.69 -4.17
C ASN A 37 -10.55 0.62 -3.74
N PRO A 38 -11.26 0.63 -2.61
CA PRO A 38 -11.88 1.83 -2.08
C PRO A 38 -10.83 2.73 -1.40
N GLY A 39 -10.70 3.96 -1.90
CA GLY A 39 -9.94 5.05 -1.28
C GLY A 39 -10.84 6.02 -0.52
N SER A 40 -10.29 7.04 0.12
CA SER A 40 -11.05 8.02 0.90
C SER A 40 -12.06 8.78 0.04
N THR A 41 -11.64 9.28 -1.12
CA THR A 41 -12.44 10.11 -2.03
C THR A 41 -12.64 9.47 -3.40
N SER A 42 -12.32 8.20 -3.55
CA SER A 42 -12.47 7.49 -4.82
C SER A 42 -12.69 5.99 -4.58
N THR A 43 -13.16 5.32 -5.62
CA THR A 43 -13.20 3.86 -5.70
C THR A 43 -12.62 3.43 -7.03
N LYS A 44 -11.48 2.77 -7.01
CA LYS A 44 -10.87 2.16 -8.19
C LYS A 44 -11.32 0.72 -8.29
N PHE A 45 -11.66 0.25 -9.48
CA PHE A 45 -11.89 -1.17 -9.75
C PHE A 45 -11.41 -1.53 -11.14
N ALA A 46 -11.02 -2.80 -11.29
CA ALA A 46 -10.45 -3.31 -12.53
C ALA A 46 -10.87 -4.77 -12.74
N LEU A 47 -11.06 -5.16 -13.99
CA LEU A 47 -11.37 -6.53 -14.39
C LEU A 47 -10.17 -7.13 -15.09
N PHE A 48 -9.79 -8.33 -14.68
CA PHE A 48 -8.66 -9.08 -15.23
C PHE A 48 -9.12 -10.43 -15.79
N ALA A 49 -8.45 -10.89 -16.84
CA ALA A 49 -8.48 -12.27 -17.33
C ALA A 49 -7.07 -12.86 -17.18
N GLY A 50 -6.86 -13.68 -16.16
CA GLY A 50 -5.52 -14.08 -15.75
C GLY A 50 -4.71 -12.85 -15.30
N THR A 51 -3.63 -12.52 -16.03
CA THR A 51 -2.80 -11.32 -15.81
C THR A 51 -3.16 -10.15 -16.73
N ASP A 52 -4.09 -10.35 -17.66
CA ASP A 52 -4.44 -9.35 -18.67
C ASP A 52 -5.50 -8.40 -18.10
N LEU A 53 -5.20 -7.12 -18.02
CA LEU A 53 -6.14 -6.07 -17.65
C LEU A 53 -7.15 -5.87 -18.80
N LEU A 54 -8.41 -6.14 -18.56
CA LEU A 54 -9.49 -5.94 -19.54
C LEU A 54 -10.00 -4.50 -19.51
N PHE A 55 -10.23 -3.96 -18.32
CA PHE A 55 -10.53 -2.54 -18.11
C PHE A 55 -10.26 -2.11 -16.68
N GLU A 56 -10.12 -0.80 -16.49
CA GLU A 56 -9.98 -0.15 -15.21
C GLU A 56 -10.85 1.11 -15.16
N ARG A 57 -11.40 1.42 -13.99
CA ARG A 57 -12.15 2.64 -13.71
C ARG A 57 -11.80 3.20 -12.34
N THR A 58 -11.69 4.52 -12.28
CA THR A 58 -11.59 5.26 -11.03
C THR A 58 -12.80 6.18 -10.90
N LEU A 59 -13.69 5.84 -9.99
CA LEU A 59 -14.85 6.65 -9.63
C LEU A 59 -14.44 7.64 -8.53
N ARG A 60 -14.46 8.93 -8.84
CA ARG A 60 -14.21 10.00 -7.87
C ARG A 60 -15.51 10.40 -7.20
N HIS A 61 -15.46 10.60 -5.89
CA HIS A 61 -16.60 11.00 -5.07
C HIS A 61 -16.38 12.43 -4.60
N THR A 62 -17.38 13.28 -4.79
CA THR A 62 -17.31 14.68 -4.35
C THR A 62 -17.49 14.79 -2.83
N ILE A 63 -17.12 15.93 -2.28
CA ILE A 63 -17.32 16.22 -0.85
C ILE A 63 -18.81 16.18 -0.51
N GLU A 64 -19.66 16.70 -1.41
CA GLU A 64 -21.11 16.73 -1.24
C GLU A 64 -21.70 15.32 -1.17
N GLU A 65 -21.27 14.41 -2.07
CA GLU A 65 -21.72 13.01 -2.06
C GLU A 65 -21.33 12.29 -0.76
N LEU A 66 -20.16 12.62 -0.19
CA LEU A 66 -19.65 11.96 1.01
C LEU A 66 -20.09 12.62 2.32
N SER A 67 -20.55 13.88 2.30
CA SER A 67 -20.87 14.67 3.49
C SER A 67 -22.03 14.12 4.33
N GLY A 68 -22.93 13.34 3.71
CA GLY A 68 -24.06 12.70 4.39
C GLY A 68 -23.70 11.49 5.25
N PHE A 69 -22.48 10.95 5.12
CA PHE A 69 -22.05 9.75 5.83
C PHE A 69 -21.26 10.09 7.08
N ARG A 70 -21.64 9.51 8.23
CA ARG A 70 -20.98 9.74 9.52
C ARG A 70 -19.77 8.83 9.72
N LYS A 71 -19.86 7.59 9.20
CA LYS A 71 -18.82 6.57 9.28
C LYS A 71 -18.41 6.13 7.87
N MET A 72 -17.21 5.60 7.76
CA MET A 72 -16.73 5.04 6.50
C MET A 72 -17.64 3.90 5.99
N THR A 73 -18.12 3.06 6.89
CA THR A 73 -19.00 1.92 6.57
C THR A 73 -20.39 2.35 6.07
N ASP A 74 -20.86 3.55 6.42
CA ASP A 74 -22.13 4.08 5.93
C ASP A 74 -22.10 4.29 4.39
N GLN A 75 -20.90 4.44 3.81
CA GLN A 75 -20.69 4.60 2.37
C GLN A 75 -20.82 3.29 1.56
N LEU A 76 -20.97 2.14 2.23
CA LEU A 76 -20.93 0.82 1.59
C LEU A 76 -21.95 0.71 0.44
N GLN A 77 -23.23 1.00 0.72
CA GLN A 77 -24.29 0.87 -0.28
C GLN A 77 -24.14 1.90 -1.42
N PHE A 78 -23.72 3.12 -1.10
CA PHE A 78 -23.45 4.15 -2.11
C PHE A 78 -22.35 3.67 -3.08
N ARG A 79 -21.20 3.24 -2.54
CA ARG A 79 -20.07 2.78 -3.36
C ARG A 79 -20.40 1.52 -4.16
N TYR A 80 -21.13 0.58 -3.56
CA TYR A 80 -21.64 -0.59 -4.27
C TYR A 80 -22.49 -0.19 -5.49
N ASN A 81 -23.44 0.73 -5.33
CA ASN A 81 -24.33 1.14 -6.40
C ASN A 81 -23.56 1.77 -7.57
N VAL A 82 -22.60 2.67 -7.30
CA VAL A 82 -21.81 3.31 -8.35
C VAL A 82 -20.87 2.34 -9.07
N ILE A 83 -20.30 1.35 -8.36
CA ILE A 83 -19.51 0.28 -8.97
C ILE A 83 -20.41 -0.56 -9.89
N MET A 84 -21.57 -1.01 -9.39
CA MET A 84 -22.46 -1.87 -10.18
C MET A 84 -23.05 -1.16 -11.40
N GLU A 85 -23.33 0.14 -11.29
CA GLU A 85 -23.76 0.94 -12.46
C GLU A 85 -22.65 1.01 -13.52
N ALA A 86 -21.41 1.28 -13.11
CA ALA A 86 -20.29 1.34 -14.02
C ALA A 86 -19.95 -0.06 -14.60
N LEU A 87 -19.99 -1.10 -13.79
CA LEU A 87 -19.72 -2.48 -14.19
C LEU A 87 -20.71 -2.97 -15.27
N ARG A 88 -22.01 -2.68 -15.13
CA ARG A 88 -23.02 -3.06 -16.12
C ARG A 88 -22.82 -2.42 -17.50
N LYS A 89 -22.10 -1.32 -17.59
CA LYS A 89 -21.78 -0.64 -18.84
C LYS A 89 -20.60 -1.31 -19.56
N GLU A 90 -19.70 -1.95 -18.81
CA GLU A 90 -18.44 -2.52 -19.31
C GLU A 90 -18.51 -4.04 -19.49
N VAL A 91 -19.28 -4.73 -18.68
CA VAL A 91 -19.34 -6.20 -18.64
C VAL A 91 -20.66 -6.69 -19.19
N THR A 92 -20.62 -7.36 -20.34
CA THR A 92 -21.81 -7.92 -21.02
C THR A 92 -22.34 -9.17 -20.32
N ASP A 93 -21.44 -9.95 -19.72
CA ASP A 93 -21.77 -11.18 -18.95
C ASP A 93 -21.14 -11.15 -17.56
N PRO A 94 -21.86 -10.65 -16.54
CA PRO A 94 -21.39 -10.71 -15.15
C PRO A 94 -21.13 -12.14 -14.64
N GLY A 95 -21.76 -13.15 -15.23
CA GLY A 95 -21.54 -14.57 -14.87
C GLY A 95 -20.13 -15.08 -15.17
N SER A 96 -19.33 -14.36 -15.96
CA SER A 96 -17.93 -14.67 -16.23
C SER A 96 -16.99 -14.34 -15.05
N ILE A 97 -17.44 -13.53 -14.07
CA ILE A 97 -16.64 -13.13 -12.90
C ILE A 97 -16.62 -14.29 -11.90
N ALA A 98 -15.46 -14.90 -11.71
CA ALA A 98 -15.27 -16.03 -10.81
C ALA A 98 -14.87 -15.60 -9.38
N ALA A 99 -14.25 -14.43 -9.24
CA ALA A 99 -13.86 -13.91 -7.96
C ALA A 99 -13.93 -12.37 -7.92
N VAL A 100 -14.26 -11.85 -6.76
CA VAL A 100 -14.15 -10.43 -6.46
C VAL A 100 -13.14 -10.25 -5.35
N VAL A 101 -12.09 -9.46 -5.60
CA VAL A 101 -10.99 -9.25 -4.66
C VAL A 101 -11.05 -7.82 -4.16
N GLY A 102 -11.33 -7.65 -2.87
CA GLY A 102 -11.30 -6.34 -2.22
C GLY A 102 -9.91 -6.06 -1.63
N ARG A 103 -9.50 -4.79 -1.62
CA ARG A 103 -8.36 -4.37 -0.81
C ARG A 103 -8.65 -4.69 0.65
N GLY A 104 -7.76 -5.44 1.32
CA GLY A 104 -7.92 -5.83 2.71
C GLY A 104 -7.90 -4.63 3.66
N GLY A 105 -8.84 -4.61 4.61
CA GLY A 105 -8.99 -3.57 5.63
C GLY A 105 -8.21 -3.88 6.92
N LEU A 106 -8.59 -3.14 7.98
CA LEU A 106 -8.03 -3.29 9.33
C LEU A 106 -8.68 -4.48 10.07
N VAL A 107 -8.47 -5.69 9.56
CA VAL A 107 -8.80 -6.94 10.28
C VAL A 107 -7.82 -7.17 11.43
N ASN A 108 -7.96 -8.25 12.18
CA ASN A 108 -6.92 -8.64 13.13
C ASN A 108 -5.61 -8.94 12.40
N PRO A 109 -4.45 -8.78 13.05
CA PRO A 109 -3.17 -9.16 12.48
C PRO A 109 -3.21 -10.60 11.95
N ILE A 110 -2.71 -10.80 10.73
CA ILE A 110 -2.81 -12.05 9.99
C ILE A 110 -1.53 -12.23 9.15
N GLU A 111 -1.14 -13.46 8.85
CA GLU A 111 -0.02 -13.70 7.93
C GLU A 111 -0.36 -13.28 6.50
N SER A 112 0.66 -13.16 5.64
CA SER A 112 0.47 -12.90 4.20
C SER A 112 -0.32 -14.01 3.55
N GLY A 113 -1.25 -13.66 2.65
CA GLY A 113 -2.04 -14.66 1.93
C GLY A 113 -3.32 -14.13 1.30
N ILE A 114 -4.05 -15.07 0.70
CA ILE A 114 -5.38 -14.84 0.12
C ILE A 114 -6.41 -15.41 1.09
N TYR A 115 -7.38 -14.60 1.47
CA TYR A 115 -8.40 -14.97 2.45
C TYR A 115 -9.80 -14.79 1.87
N GLU A 116 -10.60 -15.87 1.91
CA GLU A 116 -12.02 -15.78 1.58
C GLU A 116 -12.73 -14.90 2.63
N VAL A 117 -13.56 -13.98 2.18
CA VAL A 117 -14.33 -13.08 3.06
C VAL A 117 -15.37 -13.91 3.80
N ASN A 118 -15.39 -13.83 5.13
CA ASN A 118 -16.31 -14.57 5.99
C ASN A 118 -17.06 -13.62 6.95
N GLU A 119 -18.06 -14.14 7.64
CA GLU A 119 -18.93 -13.36 8.53
C GLU A 119 -18.16 -12.66 9.65
N LEU A 120 -17.12 -13.33 10.22
CA LEU A 120 -16.30 -12.74 11.27
C LEU A 120 -15.50 -11.54 10.75
N MET A 121 -14.91 -11.68 9.56
CA MET A 121 -14.18 -10.60 8.90
C MET A 121 -15.10 -9.40 8.60
N LYS A 122 -16.28 -9.65 8.03
CA LYS A 122 -17.29 -8.61 7.76
C LYS A 122 -17.69 -7.88 9.04
N LYS A 123 -17.95 -8.62 10.12
CA LYS A 123 -18.28 -8.04 11.42
C LYS A 123 -17.14 -7.15 11.94
N HIS A 124 -15.90 -7.62 11.94
CA HIS A 124 -14.73 -6.85 12.43
C HIS A 124 -14.54 -5.55 11.65
N LEU A 125 -14.71 -5.58 10.32
CA LEU A 125 -14.55 -4.41 9.46
C LEU A 125 -15.72 -3.42 9.62
N SER A 126 -16.95 -3.92 9.77
CA SER A 126 -18.13 -3.08 9.98
C SER A 126 -18.13 -2.40 11.34
N ASP A 127 -17.69 -3.12 12.39
CA ASP A 127 -17.57 -2.59 13.74
C ASP A 127 -16.32 -1.72 13.92
N ALA A 128 -15.43 -1.69 12.90
CA ALA A 128 -14.15 -0.96 12.90
C ALA A 128 -13.29 -1.25 14.14
N ILE A 129 -13.22 -2.51 14.57
CA ILE A 129 -12.58 -2.93 15.83
C ILE A 129 -11.11 -2.50 15.93
N ASN A 130 -10.40 -2.40 14.80
CA ASN A 130 -9.01 -1.95 14.71
C ASN A 130 -8.88 -0.53 14.12
N GLY A 131 -10.00 0.19 13.98
CA GLY A 131 -10.05 1.55 13.47
C GLY A 131 -10.79 1.69 12.14
N GLU A 132 -11.18 2.93 11.84
CA GLU A 132 -11.85 3.27 10.57
C GLU A 132 -10.83 3.60 9.49
N HIS A 133 -10.97 2.95 8.34
CA HIS A 133 -10.19 3.24 7.14
C HIS A 133 -11.01 2.86 5.90
N ALA A 134 -10.77 3.56 4.77
CA ALA A 134 -11.50 3.30 3.52
C ALA A 134 -11.32 1.85 3.04
N SER A 135 -10.15 1.25 3.28
CA SER A 135 -9.90 -0.15 2.93
C SER A 135 -10.81 -1.15 3.65
N ASN A 136 -11.44 -0.77 4.79
CA ASN A 136 -12.41 -1.64 5.45
C ASN A 136 -13.61 -1.97 4.56
N LEU A 137 -13.93 -1.09 3.61
CA LEU A 137 -14.99 -1.33 2.64
C LEU A 137 -14.63 -2.37 1.58
N GLY A 138 -13.34 -2.66 1.37
CA GLY A 138 -12.90 -3.54 0.28
C GLY A 138 -13.49 -4.94 0.37
N ALA A 139 -13.36 -5.61 1.52
CA ALA A 139 -13.95 -6.92 1.75
C ALA A 139 -15.48 -6.89 1.70
N LEU A 140 -16.10 -5.85 2.28
CA LEU A 140 -17.56 -5.70 2.31
C LEU A 140 -18.14 -5.49 0.91
N LEU A 141 -17.48 -4.67 0.09
CA LEU A 141 -17.84 -4.46 -1.31
C LEU A 141 -17.64 -5.75 -2.13
N ALA A 142 -16.53 -6.45 -1.92
CA ALA A 142 -16.26 -7.71 -2.60
C ALA A 142 -17.35 -8.74 -2.32
N ASP A 143 -17.78 -8.88 -1.06
CA ASP A 143 -18.85 -9.78 -0.66
C ASP A 143 -20.20 -9.42 -1.29
N LEU A 144 -20.58 -8.13 -1.23
CA LEU A 144 -21.83 -7.66 -1.83
C LEU A 144 -21.86 -7.87 -3.35
N ILE A 145 -20.75 -7.60 -4.03
CA ILE A 145 -20.67 -7.74 -5.49
C ILE A 145 -20.66 -9.22 -5.87
N ALA A 146 -19.85 -10.05 -5.19
CA ALA A 146 -19.82 -11.50 -5.43
C ALA A 146 -21.19 -12.15 -5.22
N GLY A 147 -21.94 -11.71 -4.21
CA GLY A 147 -23.31 -12.18 -3.95
C GLY A 147 -24.34 -11.89 -5.06
N GLN A 148 -24.01 -11.03 -6.03
CA GLN A 148 -24.84 -10.77 -7.23
C GLN A 148 -24.40 -11.60 -8.45
N MET A 149 -23.30 -12.34 -8.34
CA MET A 149 -22.73 -13.11 -9.42
C MET A 149 -23.04 -14.60 -9.21
N THR A 150 -23.09 -15.36 -10.30
CA THR A 150 -23.26 -16.82 -10.22
C THR A 150 -21.90 -17.44 -9.87
N ASP A 151 -21.83 -18.11 -8.72
CA ASP A 151 -20.65 -18.86 -8.24
C ASP A 151 -19.38 -18.03 -7.97
N ALA A 152 -19.45 -16.68 -7.96
CA ALA A 152 -18.32 -15.85 -7.59
C ALA A 152 -18.06 -15.90 -6.07
N LYS A 153 -16.78 -15.87 -5.70
CA LYS A 153 -16.35 -15.78 -4.30
C LYS A 153 -15.67 -14.44 -4.02
N ALA A 154 -15.81 -13.97 -2.79
CA ALA A 154 -15.15 -12.74 -2.33
C ALA A 154 -13.86 -13.04 -1.58
N TYR A 155 -12.80 -12.30 -1.88
CA TYR A 155 -11.48 -12.45 -1.26
C TYR A 155 -10.88 -11.11 -0.87
N ILE A 156 -9.92 -11.15 0.06
CA ILE A 156 -8.92 -10.11 0.27
C ILE A 156 -7.52 -10.73 0.12
N VAL A 157 -6.55 -9.92 -0.25
CA VAL A 157 -5.15 -10.33 -0.42
C VAL A 157 -4.25 -9.37 0.35
N ASP A 158 -3.30 -9.92 1.09
CA ASP A 158 -2.25 -9.19 1.81
C ASP A 158 -2.75 -7.87 2.42
N PRO A 159 -3.68 -7.91 3.41
CA PRO A 159 -4.22 -6.70 4.01
C PRO A 159 -3.13 -5.87 4.70
N VAL A 160 -3.40 -4.59 4.92
CA VAL A 160 -2.46 -3.64 5.54
C VAL A 160 -1.96 -4.06 6.93
N VAL A 161 -2.62 -5.02 7.54
CA VAL A 161 -2.32 -5.61 8.87
C VAL A 161 -1.61 -6.96 8.77
N VAL A 162 -1.04 -7.30 7.61
CA VAL A 162 -0.13 -8.46 7.52
C VAL A 162 0.94 -8.32 8.59
N ASP A 163 1.10 -9.35 9.40
CA ASP A 163 2.00 -9.33 10.55
C ASP A 163 2.91 -10.57 10.57
N GLU A 164 4.09 -10.39 10.03
CA GLU A 164 5.15 -11.38 9.95
C GLU A 164 6.40 -10.92 10.72
N LEU A 165 6.26 -9.88 11.57
CA LEU A 165 7.37 -9.35 12.37
C LEU A 165 8.02 -10.43 13.22
N GLU A 166 9.33 -10.48 13.22
CA GLU A 166 10.07 -11.29 14.19
C GLU A 166 9.79 -10.84 15.63
N PRO A 167 9.84 -11.75 16.61
CA PRO A 167 9.59 -11.37 18.01
C PRO A 167 10.44 -10.20 18.51
N VAL A 168 11.70 -10.10 18.08
CA VAL A 168 12.60 -9.01 18.44
C VAL A 168 12.16 -7.67 17.81
N ALA A 169 11.59 -7.69 16.61
CA ALA A 169 11.11 -6.51 15.91
C ALA A 169 9.86 -5.90 16.56
N ARG A 170 9.14 -6.66 17.40
CA ARG A 170 7.97 -6.16 18.15
C ARG A 170 8.34 -5.34 19.39
N LEU A 171 9.56 -5.48 19.87
CA LEU A 171 10.00 -4.79 21.08
C LEU A 171 10.20 -3.30 20.77
N SER A 172 9.58 -2.47 21.61
CA SER A 172 9.96 -1.08 21.78
C SER A 172 10.87 -0.94 23.00
N GLY A 173 11.17 0.25 23.43
CA GLY A 173 11.91 0.48 24.69
C GLY A 173 11.09 0.31 25.98
N HIS A 174 9.78 -0.03 25.88
CA HIS A 174 8.91 -0.11 27.07
C HIS A 174 7.82 -1.22 26.92
N PRO A 175 7.59 -2.05 27.96
CA PRO A 175 6.71 -3.22 27.88
C PRO A 175 5.23 -2.90 27.63
N LEU A 176 4.77 -1.69 27.94
CA LEU A 176 3.39 -1.25 27.66
C LEU A 176 3.18 -0.80 26.21
N ILE A 177 4.27 -0.67 25.42
CA ILE A 177 4.23 -0.18 24.06
C ILE A 177 4.92 -1.19 23.17
N SER A 178 4.19 -1.87 22.31
CA SER A 178 4.75 -2.78 21.31
C SER A 178 4.62 -2.20 19.90
N ARG A 179 5.59 -2.49 19.03
CA ARG A 179 5.50 -2.16 17.62
C ARG A 179 4.45 -3.02 16.94
N ARG A 180 3.77 -2.43 15.95
CA ARG A 180 2.69 -3.09 15.21
C ARG A 180 2.97 -3.01 13.71
N SER A 181 2.73 -4.11 13.02
CA SER A 181 2.80 -4.16 11.57
C SER A 181 1.55 -3.53 10.96
N ILE A 182 1.69 -2.33 10.39
CA ILE A 182 0.68 -1.69 9.55
C ILE A 182 1.41 -1.04 8.39
N PHE A 183 1.32 -1.63 7.20
CA PHE A 183 2.10 -1.19 6.06
C PHE A 183 1.41 -1.50 4.72
N HIS A 184 2.01 -1.12 3.61
CA HIS A 184 1.48 -1.36 2.27
C HIS A 184 1.83 -2.79 1.81
N ALA A 185 1.29 -3.79 2.52
CA ALA A 185 1.65 -5.19 2.37
C ALA A 185 1.43 -5.71 0.95
N LEU A 186 0.23 -5.45 0.38
CA LEU A 186 -0.13 -5.88 -0.97
C LEU A 186 0.89 -5.37 -2.00
N ASN A 187 1.15 -4.04 -2.04
CA ASN A 187 2.09 -3.43 -2.96
C ASN A 187 3.52 -3.94 -2.73
N GLN A 188 4.02 -3.91 -1.48
CA GLN A 188 5.40 -4.35 -1.21
C GLN A 188 5.66 -5.79 -1.64
N LYS A 189 4.72 -6.71 -1.34
CA LYS A 189 4.86 -8.11 -1.72
C LYS A 189 4.66 -8.34 -3.22
N ALA A 190 3.79 -7.57 -3.87
CA ALA A 190 3.59 -7.65 -5.31
C ALA A 190 4.85 -7.22 -6.07
N VAL A 191 5.42 -6.05 -5.77
CA VAL A 191 6.66 -5.60 -6.43
C VAL A 191 7.86 -6.50 -6.10
N ALA A 192 7.91 -7.10 -4.91
CA ALA A 192 8.92 -8.09 -4.56
C ALA A 192 8.84 -9.35 -5.44
N ARG A 193 7.62 -9.87 -5.69
CA ARG A 193 7.38 -10.99 -6.61
C ARG A 193 7.70 -10.63 -8.06
N ILE A 194 7.32 -9.42 -8.51
CA ILE A 194 7.66 -8.91 -9.86
C ILE A 194 9.18 -8.84 -10.03
N TYR A 195 9.88 -8.31 -9.04
CA TYR A 195 11.35 -8.28 -9.07
C TYR A 195 11.94 -9.69 -9.12
N ALA A 196 11.50 -10.60 -8.26
CA ALA A 196 11.97 -11.99 -8.23
C ALA A 196 11.82 -12.67 -9.60
N ALA A 197 10.62 -12.56 -10.21
CA ALA A 197 10.37 -13.08 -11.56
C ALA A 197 11.30 -12.44 -12.63
N SER A 198 11.57 -11.13 -12.52
CA SER A 198 12.46 -10.42 -13.47
C SER A 198 13.90 -10.89 -13.45
N VAL A 199 14.34 -11.48 -12.33
CA VAL A 199 15.69 -12.03 -12.16
C VAL A 199 15.71 -13.57 -12.15
N ASN A 200 14.61 -14.22 -12.52
CA ASN A 200 14.41 -15.68 -12.55
C ASN A 200 14.76 -16.35 -11.19
N ARG A 201 14.29 -15.75 -10.11
CA ARG A 201 14.38 -16.30 -8.74
C ARG A 201 13.00 -16.33 -8.09
N GLU A 202 12.83 -17.19 -7.09
CA GLU A 202 11.63 -17.16 -6.25
C GLU A 202 11.77 -16.04 -5.20
N TYR A 203 10.64 -15.41 -4.82
CA TYR A 203 10.65 -14.37 -3.79
C TYR A 203 11.13 -14.91 -2.43
N GLU A 204 10.87 -16.19 -2.17
CA GLU A 204 11.28 -16.94 -0.99
C GLU A 204 12.80 -17.21 -0.91
N ASP A 205 13.55 -16.93 -2.00
CA ASP A 205 15.01 -17.05 -2.03
C ASP A 205 15.73 -15.71 -1.85
N LEU A 206 14.98 -14.62 -1.70
CA LEU A 206 15.52 -13.26 -1.72
C LEU A 206 15.40 -12.56 -0.36
N ASN A 207 16.40 -11.73 -0.07
CA ASN A 207 16.35 -10.72 0.98
C ASN A 207 16.23 -9.34 0.33
N LEU A 208 15.11 -8.66 0.52
CA LEU A 208 14.80 -7.39 -0.14
C LEU A 208 14.51 -6.30 0.89
N ILE A 209 14.83 -5.06 0.54
CA ILE A 209 14.28 -3.89 1.22
C ILE A 209 13.29 -3.24 0.27
N VAL A 210 12.03 -3.13 0.67
CA VAL A 210 11.00 -2.50 -0.15
C VAL A 210 10.51 -1.24 0.53
N ALA A 211 10.65 -0.10 -0.14
CA ALA A 211 10.14 1.19 0.31
C ALA A 211 8.95 1.60 -0.55
N HIS A 212 7.75 1.48 0.00
CA HIS A 212 6.55 2.08 -0.58
C HIS A 212 6.45 3.52 -0.13
N MET A 213 6.35 4.43 -1.09
CA MET A 213 6.39 5.88 -0.88
C MET A 213 5.18 6.56 -1.51
N GLY A 214 4.15 6.81 -0.71
CA GLY A 214 2.89 7.44 -1.09
C GLY A 214 2.42 8.45 -0.04
N GLY A 215 1.12 8.64 0.13
CA GLY A 215 0.54 9.44 1.21
C GLY A 215 1.00 8.99 2.61
N GLY A 216 1.29 7.70 2.76
CA GLY A 216 2.10 7.12 3.84
C GLY A 216 3.36 6.48 3.28
N ILE A 217 4.36 6.27 4.13
CA ILE A 217 5.61 5.61 3.76
C ILE A 217 5.84 4.39 4.65
N SER A 218 6.12 3.24 4.03
CA SER A 218 6.54 2.05 4.74
C SER A 218 7.80 1.46 4.10
N VAL A 219 8.78 1.14 4.93
CA VAL A 219 10.04 0.52 4.52
C VAL A 219 10.12 -0.83 5.23
N GLY A 220 10.05 -1.91 4.47
CA GLY A 220 10.05 -3.28 4.99
C GLY A 220 11.33 -4.03 4.68
N ALA A 221 11.80 -4.81 5.65
CA ALA A 221 12.84 -5.82 5.49
C ALA A 221 12.17 -7.16 5.15
N HIS A 222 12.33 -7.59 3.92
CA HIS A 222 11.81 -8.86 3.43
C HIS A 222 12.91 -9.92 3.50
N ARG A 223 12.70 -10.96 4.27
CA ARG A 223 13.60 -12.12 4.34
C ARG A 223 12.84 -13.36 3.85
N ARG A 224 13.27 -13.90 2.71
CA ARG A 224 12.75 -15.16 2.18
C ARG A 224 11.22 -15.22 2.14
N GLY A 225 10.60 -14.24 1.47
CA GLY A 225 9.15 -14.18 1.31
C GLY A 225 8.36 -13.57 2.48
N ARG A 226 9.00 -13.28 3.63
CA ARG A 226 8.35 -12.72 4.83
C ARG A 226 8.84 -11.31 5.14
N VAL A 227 7.95 -10.43 5.58
CA VAL A 227 8.27 -9.07 6.04
C VAL A 227 8.58 -9.12 7.54
N ILE A 228 9.85 -9.30 7.87
CA ILE A 228 10.31 -9.57 9.24
C ILE A 228 10.45 -8.33 10.13
N ASP A 229 10.55 -7.16 9.52
CA ASP A 229 10.48 -5.85 10.18
C ASP A 229 9.92 -4.81 9.20
N VAL A 230 9.12 -3.89 9.69
CA VAL A 230 8.58 -2.76 8.94
C VAL A 230 8.12 -1.67 9.91
N ASN A 231 8.22 -0.40 9.53
CA ASN A 231 7.63 0.69 10.30
C ASN A 231 6.10 0.72 10.17
N ASN A 232 5.42 1.19 11.22
CA ASN A 232 3.98 1.47 11.15
C ASN A 232 3.73 2.74 10.33
N ALA A 233 3.30 2.56 9.08
CA ALA A 233 3.09 3.65 8.13
C ALA A 233 1.88 4.56 8.45
N LEU A 234 1.09 4.24 9.48
CA LEU A 234 -0.13 4.99 9.80
C LEU A 234 0.01 5.87 11.06
N ASN A 235 0.68 5.38 12.11
CA ASN A 235 0.55 5.91 13.46
C ASN A 235 1.86 6.46 14.03
N GLY A 236 2.59 7.29 13.29
CA GLY A 236 3.73 8.04 13.84
C GLY A 236 4.99 7.18 14.04
N ASP A 237 5.35 6.38 13.06
CA ASP A 237 6.58 5.59 13.02
C ASP A 237 7.25 5.72 11.64
N GLY A 238 8.55 5.47 11.56
CA GLY A 238 9.32 5.56 10.32
C GLY A 238 9.46 6.98 9.74
N PRO A 239 9.68 7.12 8.43
CA PRO A 239 9.84 8.40 7.77
C PRO A 239 8.55 9.24 7.75
N PHE A 240 8.66 10.58 7.81
CA PHE A 240 7.51 11.41 7.51
C PHE A 240 7.17 11.37 6.01
N SER A 241 5.91 11.55 5.71
CA SER A 241 5.34 11.45 4.36
C SER A 241 4.60 12.75 3.97
N PRO A 242 3.93 12.83 2.82
CA PRO A 242 3.05 13.95 2.51
C PRO A 242 2.05 14.32 3.61
N GLU A 243 1.44 13.34 4.29
CA GLU A 243 0.33 13.58 5.24
C GLU A 243 0.58 13.03 6.65
N ARG A 244 1.75 12.45 6.92
CA ARG A 244 2.03 11.76 8.20
C ARG A 244 3.34 12.23 8.78
N SER A 245 3.35 12.44 10.10
CA SER A 245 4.52 12.96 10.81
C SER A 245 5.73 12.03 10.81
N GLY A 246 5.52 10.71 10.57
CA GLY A 246 6.54 9.74 10.90
C GLY A 246 6.86 9.70 12.39
N GLY A 247 8.01 9.15 12.75
CA GLY A 247 8.49 9.08 14.12
C GLY A 247 8.83 10.45 14.68
N LEU A 248 8.20 10.84 15.79
CA LEU A 248 8.47 12.07 16.52
C LEU A 248 9.29 11.79 17.79
N PRO A 249 10.11 12.76 18.26
CA PRO A 249 10.76 12.66 19.57
C PRO A 249 9.70 12.51 20.66
N ALA A 250 9.74 11.37 21.38
CA ALA A 250 8.68 10.96 22.32
C ALA A 250 8.44 11.96 23.43
N TRP A 251 9.50 12.58 23.97
CA TRP A 251 9.35 13.56 25.06
C TRP A 251 8.58 14.79 24.60
N GLN A 252 8.96 15.39 23.48
CA GLN A 252 8.28 16.57 22.94
C GLN A 252 6.83 16.29 22.58
N LEU A 253 6.53 15.09 22.06
CA LEU A 253 5.14 14.68 21.82
C LEU A 253 4.36 14.58 23.14
N ALA A 254 4.94 14.01 24.19
CA ALA A 254 4.31 13.93 25.50
C ALA A 254 4.05 15.34 26.08
N GLU A 255 5.00 16.28 25.97
CA GLU A 255 4.81 17.66 26.38
C GLU A 255 3.63 18.31 25.65
N LEU A 256 3.47 18.09 24.35
CA LEU A 256 2.30 18.58 23.60
C LEU A 256 1.00 17.96 24.10
N CYS A 257 0.98 16.64 24.33
CA CYS A 257 -0.21 15.92 24.82
C CYS A 257 -0.69 16.44 26.18
N PHE A 258 0.23 16.78 27.07
CA PHE A 258 -0.08 17.26 28.42
C PHE A 258 -0.09 18.79 28.57
N SER A 259 0.13 19.52 27.48
CA SER A 259 0.15 21.01 27.51
C SER A 259 -1.22 21.65 27.76
N GLY A 260 -2.31 20.89 27.60
CA GLY A 260 -3.68 21.41 27.66
C GLY A 260 -4.10 22.22 26.42
N LYS A 261 -3.23 22.36 25.41
CA LYS A 261 -3.48 23.14 24.17
C LYS A 261 -4.13 22.34 23.07
N TYR A 262 -4.02 21.01 23.11
CA TYR A 262 -4.46 20.10 22.07
C TYR A 262 -5.34 19.00 22.63
N THR A 263 -6.39 18.64 21.90
CA THR A 263 -7.22 17.49 22.21
C THR A 263 -6.57 16.19 21.67
N PRO A 264 -7.00 15.01 22.13
CA PRO A 264 -6.55 13.75 21.52
C PRO A 264 -6.81 13.67 20.02
N SER A 265 -7.89 14.30 19.52
CA SER A 265 -8.20 14.39 18.08
C SER A 265 -7.19 15.24 17.33
N ASP A 266 -6.75 16.36 17.93
CA ASP A 266 -5.73 17.23 17.33
C ASP A 266 -4.40 16.48 17.21
N ILE A 267 -3.97 15.81 18.29
CA ILE A 267 -2.75 15.00 18.29
C ILE A 267 -2.84 13.88 17.22
N LYS A 268 -3.96 13.17 17.17
CA LYS A 268 -4.17 12.15 16.12
C LYS A 268 -4.05 12.74 14.72
N SER A 269 -4.62 13.91 14.49
CA SER A 269 -4.54 14.62 13.21
C SER A 269 -3.11 15.08 12.89
N MET A 270 -2.32 15.51 13.88
CA MET A 270 -0.90 15.83 13.69
C MET A 270 -0.07 14.61 13.29
N LEU A 271 -0.41 13.43 13.80
CA LEU A 271 0.28 12.19 13.44
C LEU A 271 -0.11 11.70 12.04
N ALA A 272 -1.40 11.79 11.69
CA ALA A 272 -1.93 11.26 10.43
C ALA A 272 -3.02 12.18 9.86
N GLY A 273 -2.76 12.75 8.69
CA GLY A 273 -3.62 13.65 7.93
C GLY A 273 -3.13 15.11 7.85
N LYS A 274 -2.52 15.64 8.93
CA LYS A 274 -1.97 17.01 8.97
C LYS A 274 -0.51 17.04 9.41
N GLY A 275 0.17 15.91 9.44
CA GLY A 275 1.60 15.81 9.69
C GLY A 275 2.39 15.70 8.40
N GLY A 276 3.72 15.67 8.50
CA GLY A 276 4.59 15.53 7.35
C GLY A 276 4.68 16.79 6.47
N ILE A 277 4.78 16.61 5.14
CA ILE A 277 4.98 17.73 4.19
C ILE A 277 3.86 18.76 4.35
N VAL A 278 2.61 18.35 4.49
CA VAL A 278 1.48 19.28 4.63
C VAL A 278 1.58 20.17 5.88
N ALA A 279 2.19 19.68 6.96
CA ALA A 279 2.39 20.48 8.16
C ALA A 279 3.41 21.63 7.95
N TYR A 280 4.38 21.45 7.07
CA TYR A 280 5.42 22.44 6.77
C TYR A 280 5.06 23.36 5.64
N LEU A 281 4.42 22.84 4.58
CA LEU A 281 4.23 23.55 3.32
C LEU A 281 2.77 23.89 3.00
N GLY A 282 1.80 23.43 3.82
CA GLY A 282 0.38 23.65 3.60
C GLY A 282 -0.23 22.82 2.46
N THR A 283 0.56 22.00 1.78
CA THR A 283 0.11 21.11 0.70
C THR A 283 0.59 19.70 0.95
N ASN A 284 -0.27 18.70 0.66
CA ASN A 284 0.07 17.28 0.64
C ASN A 284 0.50 16.80 -0.76
N SER A 285 0.49 17.68 -1.75
CA SER A 285 0.95 17.38 -3.10
C SER A 285 2.48 17.44 -3.16
N HIS A 286 3.11 16.28 -3.29
CA HIS A 286 4.56 16.19 -3.50
C HIS A 286 4.99 16.94 -4.77
N GLN A 287 4.21 16.88 -5.85
CA GLN A 287 4.48 17.57 -7.10
C GLN A 287 4.47 19.09 -6.92
N GLU A 288 3.51 19.62 -6.14
CA GLU A 288 3.45 21.06 -5.84
C GLU A 288 4.64 21.50 -4.99
N ALA A 289 5.01 20.71 -3.98
CA ALA A 289 6.19 20.96 -3.16
C ALA A 289 7.49 20.94 -4.00
N THR A 290 7.61 19.97 -4.94
CA THR A 290 8.76 19.90 -5.87
C THR A 290 8.82 21.12 -6.77
N ARG A 291 7.68 21.55 -7.34
CA ARG A 291 7.62 22.79 -8.15
C ARG A 291 8.06 24.02 -7.36
N HIS A 292 7.61 24.21 -6.13
CA HIS A 292 8.05 25.33 -5.28
C HIS A 292 9.56 25.31 -5.03
N ALA A 293 10.12 24.13 -4.77
CA ALA A 293 11.57 23.98 -4.59
C ALA A 293 12.36 24.33 -5.86
N GLU A 294 11.87 23.94 -7.04
CA GLU A 294 12.46 24.29 -8.35
C GLU A 294 12.36 25.79 -8.67
N GLU A 295 11.30 26.44 -8.20
CA GLU A 295 11.09 27.90 -8.30
C GLU A 295 11.96 28.71 -7.31
N GLY A 296 12.77 28.02 -6.49
CA GLY A 296 13.74 28.65 -5.57
C GLY A 296 13.27 28.73 -4.11
N ASP A 297 12.18 28.07 -3.73
CA ASP A 297 11.79 27.95 -2.32
C ASP A 297 12.73 27.00 -1.57
N HIS A 298 13.71 27.59 -0.88
CA HIS A 298 14.67 26.84 -0.06
C HIS A 298 14.02 26.06 1.08
N HIS A 299 12.88 26.51 1.61
CA HIS A 299 12.17 25.80 2.66
C HIS A 299 11.53 24.52 2.10
N ALA A 300 10.85 24.60 0.96
CA ALA A 300 10.30 23.42 0.28
C ALA A 300 11.42 22.44 -0.09
N ALA A 301 12.55 22.92 -0.62
CA ALA A 301 13.70 22.07 -0.94
C ALA A 301 14.24 21.33 0.30
N LEU A 302 14.35 22.02 1.46
CA LEU A 302 14.79 21.42 2.71
C LEU A 302 13.83 20.34 3.20
N ILE A 303 12.51 20.56 3.12
CA ILE A 303 11.50 19.59 3.56
C ILE A 303 11.52 18.34 2.68
N LEU A 304 11.63 18.47 1.35
CA LEU A 304 11.76 17.34 0.42
C LEU A 304 13.05 16.56 0.65
N GLU A 305 14.15 17.26 0.90
CA GLU A 305 15.43 16.64 1.26
C GLU A 305 15.30 15.86 2.58
N GLY A 306 14.64 16.44 3.59
CA GLY A 306 14.36 15.81 4.89
C GLY A 306 13.53 14.52 4.75
N CYS A 307 12.52 14.51 3.88
CA CYS A 307 11.73 13.33 3.57
C CYS A 307 12.61 12.23 2.97
N SER A 308 13.36 12.54 1.91
CA SER A 308 14.29 11.61 1.26
C SER A 308 15.36 11.08 2.23
N TYR A 309 15.87 11.95 3.11
CA TYR A 309 16.85 11.59 4.14
C TYR A 309 16.29 10.58 5.14
N GLN A 310 15.07 10.77 5.62
CA GLN A 310 14.46 9.84 6.58
C GLN A 310 14.16 8.48 5.93
N ILE A 311 13.72 8.45 4.67
CA ILE A 311 13.53 7.20 3.92
C ILE A 311 14.86 6.47 3.78
N ALA A 312 15.94 7.17 3.40
CA ALA A 312 17.25 6.57 3.26
C ALA A 312 17.78 6.03 4.60
N ARG A 313 17.54 6.73 5.70
CA ARG A 313 17.88 6.27 7.06
C ARG A 313 17.14 4.98 7.42
N GLU A 314 15.85 4.90 7.08
CA GLU A 314 15.05 3.70 7.34
C GLU A 314 15.49 2.52 6.48
N ILE A 315 15.84 2.73 5.21
CA ILE A 315 16.45 1.70 4.35
C ILE A 315 17.77 1.18 4.98
N GLY A 316 18.59 2.08 5.52
CA GLY A 316 19.82 1.70 6.25
C GLY A 316 19.52 0.86 7.49
N ALA A 317 18.47 1.20 8.25
CA ALA A 317 18.02 0.40 9.39
C ALA A 317 17.57 -1.00 8.96
N MET A 318 16.78 -1.12 7.88
CA MET A 318 16.33 -2.40 7.34
C MET A 318 17.50 -3.23 6.79
N SER A 319 18.56 -2.61 6.27
CA SER A 319 19.79 -3.32 5.90
C SER A 319 20.45 -3.97 7.12
N ALA A 320 20.47 -3.27 8.26
CA ALA A 320 20.99 -3.85 9.51
C ALA A 320 20.11 -5.00 10.02
N VAL A 321 18.77 -4.91 9.89
CA VAL A 321 17.84 -6.00 10.20
C VAL A 321 18.16 -7.26 9.38
N LEU A 322 18.54 -7.09 8.11
CA LEU A 322 18.96 -8.16 7.20
C LEU A 322 20.45 -8.52 7.35
N SER A 323 21.16 -7.98 8.35
CA SER A 323 22.60 -8.21 8.59
C SER A 323 23.50 -7.83 7.41
N GLY A 324 23.07 -6.89 6.57
CA GLY A 324 23.73 -6.49 5.34
C GLY A 324 23.56 -7.45 4.16
N GLU A 325 22.87 -8.56 4.34
CA GLU A 325 22.56 -9.53 3.28
C GLU A 325 21.34 -9.07 2.49
N VAL A 326 21.52 -8.10 1.59
CA VAL A 326 20.45 -7.49 0.79
C VAL A 326 20.68 -7.76 -0.69
N ASP A 327 19.77 -8.51 -1.32
CA ASP A 327 19.83 -8.78 -2.78
C ASP A 327 19.45 -7.53 -3.59
N CYS A 328 18.46 -6.76 -3.12
CA CYS A 328 17.97 -5.57 -3.83
C CYS A 328 17.21 -4.60 -2.90
N ILE A 329 17.26 -3.30 -3.24
CA ILE A 329 16.40 -2.26 -2.69
C ILE A 329 15.37 -1.89 -3.76
N ILE A 330 14.09 -1.96 -3.43
CA ILE A 330 12.98 -1.64 -4.34
C ILE A 330 12.28 -0.38 -3.83
N LEU A 331 12.14 0.62 -4.70
CA LEU A 331 11.34 1.83 -4.45
C LEU A 331 10.05 1.76 -5.25
N THR A 332 8.91 2.01 -4.61
CA THR A 332 7.58 1.95 -5.23
C THR A 332 6.65 3.02 -4.65
N GLY A 333 5.40 3.06 -5.12
CA GLY A 333 4.43 4.08 -4.72
C GLY A 333 4.51 5.36 -5.55
N GLY A 334 3.59 6.28 -5.31
CA GLY A 334 3.42 7.49 -6.13
C GLY A 334 4.63 8.44 -6.12
N LEU A 335 5.39 8.51 -5.01
CA LEU A 335 6.58 9.36 -4.93
C LEU A 335 7.76 8.80 -5.74
N ALA A 336 7.71 7.53 -6.13
CA ALA A 336 8.75 6.92 -6.97
C ALA A 336 8.73 7.42 -8.43
N TYR A 337 7.70 8.17 -8.85
CA TYR A 337 7.69 8.90 -10.12
C TYR A 337 8.62 10.12 -10.13
N ASP A 338 8.97 10.68 -8.96
CA ASP A 338 9.91 11.79 -8.86
C ASP A 338 11.36 11.28 -8.87
N GLU A 339 12.00 11.36 -10.04
CA GLU A 339 13.38 10.91 -10.24
C GLU A 339 14.37 11.63 -9.29
N ALA A 340 14.14 12.91 -9.00
CA ALA A 340 15.00 13.66 -8.10
C ALA A 340 14.87 13.16 -6.65
N HIS A 341 13.65 12.77 -6.23
CA HIS A 341 13.39 12.15 -4.94
C HIS A 341 14.10 10.79 -4.84
N VAL A 342 13.95 9.95 -5.85
CA VAL A 342 14.62 8.65 -5.98
C VAL A 342 16.14 8.79 -5.91
N GLU A 343 16.69 9.76 -6.65
CA GLU A 343 18.15 9.96 -6.70
C GLU A 343 18.70 10.47 -5.36
N ARG A 344 17.98 11.31 -4.62
CA ARG A 344 18.36 11.73 -3.25
C ARG A 344 18.47 10.52 -2.30
N ILE A 345 17.56 9.54 -2.43
CA ILE A 345 17.60 8.30 -1.65
C ILE A 345 18.77 7.43 -2.11
N ARG A 346 18.91 7.23 -3.43
CA ARG A 346 19.96 6.39 -4.03
C ARG A 346 21.37 6.84 -3.65
N LYS A 347 21.64 8.14 -3.65
CA LYS A 347 22.94 8.69 -3.23
C LYS A 347 23.34 8.28 -1.83
N ARG A 348 22.37 8.08 -0.93
CA ARG A 348 22.61 7.71 0.47
C ARG A 348 22.70 6.21 0.71
N THR A 349 22.04 5.41 -0.11
CA THR A 349 21.80 3.99 0.16
C THR A 349 22.27 3.05 -0.95
N GLY A 350 22.69 3.59 -2.12
CA GLY A 350 23.11 2.80 -3.28
C GLY A 350 24.37 1.97 -3.08
N HIS A 351 25.10 2.19 -1.98
CA HIS A 351 26.23 1.35 -1.59
C HIS A 351 25.81 0.06 -0.86
N LEU A 352 24.53 -0.05 -0.44
CA LEU A 352 24.03 -1.20 0.32
C LEU A 352 23.65 -2.37 -0.59
N ALA A 353 22.99 -2.11 -1.72
CA ALA A 353 22.55 -3.12 -2.68
C ALA A 353 22.13 -2.48 -4.02
N PRO A 354 21.94 -3.28 -5.10
CA PRO A 354 21.31 -2.82 -6.35
C PRO A 354 19.93 -2.20 -6.09
N PHE A 355 19.54 -1.25 -6.97
CA PHE A 355 18.28 -0.52 -6.89
C PHE A 355 17.35 -0.85 -8.06
N PHE A 356 16.08 -1.09 -7.76
CA PHE A 356 14.99 -1.12 -8.73
C PHE A 356 13.88 -0.16 -8.34
N VAL A 357 13.19 0.41 -9.33
CA VAL A 357 12.11 1.38 -9.13
C VAL A 357 10.89 0.89 -9.92
N TYR A 358 9.79 0.67 -9.20
CA TYR A 358 8.48 0.34 -9.75
C TYR A 358 7.49 1.42 -9.30
N PRO A 359 7.36 2.55 -10.04
CA PRO A 359 6.48 3.65 -9.64
C PRO A 359 5.01 3.26 -9.73
N GLY A 360 4.21 3.74 -8.79
CA GLY A 360 2.75 3.51 -8.78
C GLY A 360 2.28 2.51 -7.75
N GLU A 361 1.01 2.14 -7.88
CA GLU A 361 0.27 1.25 -6.97
C GLU A 361 -0.71 0.37 -7.76
N ASP A 362 -0.33 -0.07 -8.95
CA ASP A 362 -1.20 -0.78 -9.91
C ASP A 362 -0.95 -2.31 -9.91
N GLU A 363 -0.32 -2.85 -8.86
CA GLU A 363 0.01 -4.27 -8.69
C GLU A 363 -1.20 -5.15 -8.33
#